data_a768cb93e5b7f768e60906498ef72fc5
#
_entry.id   a768cb93e5b7f768e60906498ef72fc5
#
_cell.length_a   1.000
_cell.length_b   1.000
_cell.length_c   1.000
_cell.angle_alpha   90.00
_cell.angle_beta   90.00
_cell.angle_gamma   90.00
#
_symmetry.space_group_name_H-M   'P 1'
#
loop_
_entity.id
_entity.type
_entity.pdbx_description
1 polymer ?
#
loop_
_entity_poly.entity_id
_entity_poly.type
_entity_poly.pdbx_seq_one_letter_code
_entity_poly.pdbx_strand_id
1 'polypeptide(L)'
;MLVPPGNAGGANGIGGAGNTVVKIYVPAGSQTNAQLTKPVMFTPPAATGVVPGTSGTVQTPATPPVATPTPAPGSQLLAINVSGPTTINQTVSVGPSSGGCAPSSGGSICQLTLSLPAGTYTGTIGSAAIAFTVAPASSNVLNLTLGGVPAQVAIVPASFTSAANAQGGIDLYGAGKHSLLVEMLDANQNVMVGGSGATFALNQAGGSLPLAVVPASAIAPNVFYVTAAAAPSGSAAILRATANSFGPGSACAQSSAVCSSMARVDTKQILAVANSGANSVTLYVSGQNAPLATIQNGVTNPQALVFDSGGDLFVANQPGSVTEYAPPYNQPPIAIAGGVNHPQSLVIDARGDLFVANGNGSNTVTIYSPPYGGAPSATVSSNVNDPVSLALDSWADLFVVNAAANTVTEYAPPYAGAPTILSKGLNAPSSAALDARGNLFVANLNSTPNSIVEYAPPISNASAPIATITNGVNEQGSITIMSANLFVPNQGANTVTEYAAPYTGSPTTIVGGQSQPIALAVDTAGNLYVANYGNNTVTEYAVPYAPGSWTTISSGVNAPQALALSPATNGGPTLLP
;
A
#
# COMPACT_ATOMS: atom_id res chain seq x y z
N MET A 1 0.48 25.91 -11.08
CA MET A 1 1.63 25.28 -10.40
C MET A 1 1.06 24.33 -9.36
N LEU A 2 0.87 23.06 -9.70
CA LEU A 2 0.60 22.03 -8.71
C LEU A 2 1.84 21.95 -7.83
N VAL A 3 1.71 22.31 -6.56
CA VAL A 3 2.82 22.23 -5.60
C VAL A 3 3.11 20.74 -5.43
N PRO A 4 4.35 20.26 -5.64
CA PRO A 4 4.72 18.91 -5.25
C PRO A 4 4.50 18.75 -3.74
N PRO A 5 4.18 17.56 -3.22
CA PRO A 5 3.95 17.36 -1.80
C PRO A 5 5.25 17.66 -1.03
N GLY A 6 5.30 18.89 -0.48
CA GLY A 6 6.35 19.30 0.42
C GLY A 6 6.14 18.65 1.79
N ASN A 7 7.23 18.15 2.36
CA ASN A 7 7.35 17.65 3.72
C ASN A 7 6.43 18.39 4.70
N ALA A 8 5.35 17.78 5.14
CA ALA A 8 4.55 18.25 6.26
C ALA A 8 4.98 17.47 7.51
N GLY A 9 5.83 18.10 8.31
CA GLY A 9 6.15 17.65 9.67
C GLY A 9 4.88 17.61 10.53
N GLY A 10 4.81 16.58 11.40
CA GLY A 10 3.66 16.21 12.17
C GLY A 10 3.11 17.27 13.11
N ALA A 11 1.82 17.22 13.32
CA ALA A 11 1.14 17.59 14.55
C ALA A 11 -0.15 16.79 14.67
N ASN A 12 -0.32 16.06 15.76
CA ASN A 12 -1.57 15.49 16.21
C ASN A 12 -2.58 16.61 16.44
N GLY A 13 -3.59 16.66 15.59
CA GLY A 13 -4.75 17.52 15.74
C GLY A 13 -5.76 17.08 14.69
N ILE A 14 -7.01 16.91 15.09
CA ILE A 14 -8.15 16.75 14.18
C ILE A 14 -8.06 17.92 13.22
N GLY A 15 -7.54 17.69 12.01
CA GLY A 15 -7.23 18.73 11.05
C GLY A 15 -8.50 19.46 10.65
N GLY A 16 -8.55 20.75 10.94
CA GLY A 16 -9.62 21.62 10.45
C GLY A 16 -9.73 21.52 8.92
N ALA A 17 -10.95 21.55 8.39
CA ALA A 17 -11.19 21.54 6.96
C ALA A 17 -10.41 22.68 6.28
N GLY A 18 -9.58 22.33 5.31
CA GLY A 18 -8.88 23.31 4.47
C GLY A 18 -9.87 23.92 3.48
N ASN A 19 -9.85 25.24 3.31
CA ASN A 19 -10.63 25.88 2.27
C ASN A 19 -9.92 25.69 0.92
N THR A 20 -10.57 24.95 0.02
CA THR A 20 -10.10 24.79 -1.36
C THR A 20 -10.87 25.74 -2.26
N VAL A 21 -10.17 26.65 -2.91
CA VAL A 21 -10.74 27.56 -3.90
C VAL A 21 -10.54 26.98 -5.28
N VAL A 22 -11.62 26.61 -5.94
CA VAL A 22 -11.63 26.21 -7.36
C VAL A 22 -11.84 27.47 -8.19
N LYS A 23 -10.85 27.84 -8.99
CA LYS A 23 -10.93 28.95 -9.95
C LYS A 23 -11.10 28.39 -11.35
N ILE A 24 -12.20 28.71 -12.00
CA ILE A 24 -12.54 28.24 -13.34
C ILE A 24 -12.45 29.43 -14.30
N TYR A 25 -11.47 29.40 -15.18
CA TYR A 25 -11.39 30.35 -16.28
C TYR A 25 -12.29 29.89 -17.44
N VAL A 26 -13.21 30.78 -17.85
CA VAL A 26 -14.13 30.57 -18.98
C VAL A 26 -13.73 31.53 -20.11
N PRO A 27 -13.06 31.06 -21.18
CA PRO A 27 -12.67 31.92 -22.31
C PRO A 27 -13.86 32.54 -23.01
N ALA A 28 -13.72 33.79 -23.47
CA ALA A 28 -14.72 34.41 -24.33
C ALA A 28 -14.87 33.65 -25.64
N GLY A 29 -16.10 33.27 -26.01
CA GLY A 29 -16.38 32.48 -27.22
C GLY A 29 -16.27 30.97 -27.06
N SER A 30 -16.09 30.43 -25.83
CA SER A 30 -16.27 29.00 -25.57
C SER A 30 -17.73 28.64 -25.88
N GLN A 31 -17.94 27.98 -27.04
CA GLN A 31 -19.27 27.60 -27.54
C GLN A 31 -19.89 26.54 -26.63
N THR A 32 -21.11 26.82 -26.22
CA THR A 32 -21.99 25.91 -25.50
C THR A 32 -22.33 24.70 -26.36
N ASN A 33 -21.63 23.59 -26.18
CA ASN A 33 -22.10 22.31 -26.69
C ASN A 33 -23.07 21.69 -25.67
N ALA A 34 -24.32 21.54 -26.07
CA ALA A 34 -25.47 21.09 -25.27
C ALA A 34 -25.39 19.62 -24.79
N GLN A 35 -24.22 18.99 -24.77
CA GLN A 35 -24.05 17.59 -24.38
C GLN A 35 -23.44 17.36 -22.98
N LEU A 36 -23.21 18.41 -22.18
CA LEU A 36 -22.70 18.26 -20.79
C LEU A 36 -23.82 17.96 -19.76
N THR A 37 -25.05 17.74 -20.20
CA THR A 37 -26.22 17.60 -19.32
C THR A 37 -26.73 16.16 -19.22
N LYS A 38 -25.93 15.19 -18.81
CA LYS A 38 -26.45 13.98 -18.20
C LYS A 38 -25.71 13.72 -16.88
N PRO A 39 -26.37 13.84 -15.74
CA PRO A 39 -25.82 13.33 -14.50
C PRO A 39 -25.75 11.80 -14.60
N VAL A 40 -24.55 11.25 -14.67
CA VAL A 40 -24.35 9.81 -14.48
C VAL A 40 -24.30 9.57 -12.98
N MET A 41 -25.38 9.06 -12.42
CA MET A 41 -25.35 8.53 -11.06
C MET A 41 -24.46 7.29 -11.04
N PHE A 42 -23.39 7.34 -10.30
CA PHE A 42 -22.66 6.15 -9.89
C PHE A 42 -23.48 5.44 -8.82
N THR A 43 -24.18 4.38 -9.20
CA THR A 43 -24.64 3.37 -8.26
C THR A 43 -23.49 2.39 -8.06
N PRO A 44 -23.04 2.13 -6.82
CA PRO A 44 -22.16 1.01 -6.56
C PRO A 44 -22.86 -0.29 -6.97
N PRO A 45 -22.15 -1.32 -7.44
CA PRO A 45 -22.76 -2.59 -7.80
C PRO A 45 -23.49 -3.17 -6.59
N ALA A 46 -24.77 -3.47 -6.77
CA ALA A 46 -25.62 -4.05 -5.74
C ALA A 46 -25.09 -5.44 -5.37
N ALA A 47 -24.83 -5.65 -4.09
CA ALA A 47 -24.62 -6.97 -3.54
C ALA A 47 -25.92 -7.79 -3.72
N THR A 48 -25.88 -8.82 -4.54
CA THR A 48 -26.98 -9.78 -4.68
C THR A 48 -26.96 -10.71 -3.46
N GLY A 49 -27.77 -10.36 -2.46
CA GLY A 49 -28.11 -11.24 -1.36
C GLY A 49 -29.63 -11.24 -1.18
N VAL A 50 -30.30 -12.25 -1.70
CA VAL A 50 -31.71 -12.48 -1.51
C VAL A 50 -31.97 -13.08 -0.13
N VAL A 51 -32.75 -12.40 0.71
CA VAL A 51 -33.42 -12.99 1.86
C VAL A 51 -34.91 -12.62 1.77
N PRO A 52 -35.83 -13.57 1.78
CA PRO A 52 -37.26 -13.28 1.71
C PRO A 52 -37.89 -13.09 3.10
N GLY A 53 -38.81 -12.13 3.18
CA GLY A 53 -39.95 -12.13 4.11
C GLY A 53 -39.87 -11.14 5.27
N THR A 54 -40.61 -10.08 5.25
CA THR A 54 -41.93 -9.81 5.83
C THR A 54 -42.30 -8.35 5.71
N SER A 55 -43.56 -8.11 5.39
CA SER A 55 -44.21 -6.84 5.15
C SER A 55 -44.19 -5.87 6.35
N GLY A 56 -43.93 -4.58 6.04
CA GLY A 56 -44.13 -3.48 6.96
C GLY A 56 -43.88 -2.17 6.24
N THR A 57 -44.96 -1.60 5.64
CA THR A 57 -44.91 -0.29 4.98
C THR A 57 -44.75 0.81 6.02
N VAL A 58 -43.58 1.47 6.02
CA VAL A 58 -43.43 2.80 6.59
C VAL A 58 -43.14 3.74 5.42
N GLN A 59 -44.13 4.54 5.04
CA GLN A 59 -43.95 5.67 4.12
C GLN A 59 -43.10 6.73 4.80
N THR A 60 -41.84 6.90 4.37
CA THR A 60 -41.08 8.13 4.61
C THR A 60 -41.53 9.18 3.61
N PRO A 61 -41.74 10.47 4.03
CA PRO A 61 -42.16 11.51 3.11
C PRO A 61 -41.07 11.73 2.06
N ALA A 62 -41.47 11.75 0.80
CA ALA A 62 -40.61 12.07 -0.33
C ALA A 62 -40.04 13.50 -0.14
N THR A 63 -38.72 13.62 -0.03
CA THR A 63 -38.04 14.90 -0.18
C THR A 63 -38.34 15.43 -1.59
N PRO A 64 -38.78 16.68 -1.73
CA PRO A 64 -39.04 17.27 -3.04
C PRO A 64 -37.75 17.25 -3.87
N PRO A 65 -37.83 17.00 -5.20
CA PRO A 65 -36.66 17.01 -6.07
C PRO A 65 -36.00 18.39 -5.97
N VAL A 66 -34.69 18.39 -5.67
CA VAL A 66 -33.88 19.61 -5.72
C VAL A 66 -33.97 20.13 -7.15
N ALA A 67 -34.57 21.31 -7.32
CA ALA A 67 -34.70 21.92 -8.63
C ALA A 67 -33.30 22.10 -9.25
N THR A 68 -33.09 21.54 -10.43
CA THR A 68 -31.87 21.80 -11.22
C THR A 68 -31.78 23.30 -11.51
N PRO A 69 -30.70 23.98 -11.17
CA PRO A 69 -30.58 25.41 -11.45
C PRO A 69 -30.66 25.65 -12.95
N THR A 70 -31.53 26.54 -13.37
CA THR A 70 -31.60 26.99 -14.77
C THR A 70 -30.41 27.90 -15.03
N PRO A 71 -29.55 27.61 -16.01
CA PRO A 71 -28.39 28.44 -16.29
C PRO A 71 -28.80 29.84 -16.78
N ALA A 72 -28.11 30.89 -16.32
CA ALA A 72 -28.26 32.22 -16.83
C ALA A 72 -27.83 32.30 -18.31
N PRO A 73 -28.37 33.22 -19.13
CA PRO A 73 -27.96 33.34 -20.53
C PRO A 73 -26.42 33.49 -20.66
N GLY A 74 -25.78 32.66 -21.50
CA GLY A 74 -24.34 32.62 -21.68
C GLY A 74 -23.55 31.87 -20.61
N SER A 75 -24.24 31.19 -19.66
CA SER A 75 -23.61 30.36 -18.64
C SER A 75 -23.78 28.87 -18.95
N GLN A 76 -22.87 28.06 -18.43
CA GLN A 76 -22.88 26.59 -18.54
C GLN A 76 -23.06 25.96 -17.15
N LEU A 77 -23.70 24.81 -17.11
CA LEU A 77 -23.76 23.98 -15.92
C LEU A 77 -22.55 23.04 -15.91
N LEU A 78 -21.78 23.06 -14.81
CA LEU A 78 -20.61 22.23 -14.61
C LEU A 78 -20.85 21.32 -13.41
N ALA A 79 -20.87 20.01 -13.64
CA ALA A 79 -20.95 19.02 -12.58
C ALA A 79 -19.59 18.84 -11.93
N ILE A 80 -19.55 18.83 -10.60
CA ILE A 80 -18.35 18.57 -9.79
C ILE A 80 -18.64 17.34 -8.93
N ASN A 81 -17.96 16.24 -9.22
CA ASN A 81 -18.09 14.97 -8.53
C ASN A 81 -16.70 14.54 -8.08
N VAL A 82 -16.34 14.76 -6.84
CA VAL A 82 -15.04 14.39 -6.28
C VAL A 82 -15.21 13.56 -5.03
N SER A 83 -14.37 12.55 -4.86
CA SER A 83 -14.32 11.64 -3.73
C SER A 83 -12.92 11.63 -3.13
N GLY A 84 -12.86 11.52 -1.81
CA GLY A 84 -11.65 11.49 -1.00
C GLY A 84 -12.05 11.30 0.46
N PRO A 85 -11.41 11.96 1.43
CA PRO A 85 -11.85 11.98 2.81
C PRO A 85 -13.31 12.41 3.00
N THR A 86 -13.83 13.19 2.06
CA THR A 86 -15.26 13.49 1.91
C THR A 86 -15.65 13.45 0.44
N THR A 87 -16.94 13.29 0.16
CA THR A 87 -17.47 13.25 -1.22
C THR A 87 -18.28 14.52 -1.47
N ILE A 88 -18.05 15.14 -2.64
CA ILE A 88 -18.82 16.29 -3.12
C ILE A 88 -19.45 15.92 -4.45
N ASN A 89 -20.76 16.12 -4.54
CA ASN A 89 -21.53 16.00 -5.77
C ASN A 89 -22.40 17.26 -5.89
N GLN A 90 -22.01 18.18 -6.75
CA GLN A 90 -22.76 19.42 -6.97
C GLN A 90 -22.68 19.89 -8.42
N THR A 91 -23.65 20.68 -8.82
CA THR A 91 -23.65 21.34 -10.13
C THR A 91 -23.61 22.84 -9.92
N VAL A 92 -22.68 23.51 -10.58
CA VAL A 92 -22.49 24.96 -10.50
C VAL A 92 -22.70 25.60 -11.86
N SER A 93 -23.24 26.80 -11.88
CA SER A 93 -23.33 27.61 -13.10
C SER A 93 -22.07 28.44 -13.25
N VAL A 94 -21.40 28.34 -14.39
CA VAL A 94 -20.16 29.05 -14.73
C VAL A 94 -20.32 29.84 -16.02
N GLY A 95 -19.90 31.09 -16.04
CA GLY A 95 -19.98 31.98 -17.20
C GLY A 95 -20.14 33.46 -16.82
N PRO A 96 -20.15 34.36 -17.81
CA PRO A 96 -20.12 35.80 -17.59
C PRO A 96 -21.27 36.35 -16.72
N SER A 97 -22.41 35.66 -16.73
CA SER A 97 -23.62 36.07 -16.01
C SER A 97 -23.89 35.25 -14.75
N SER A 98 -22.96 34.36 -14.35
CA SER A 98 -23.13 33.50 -13.17
C SER A 98 -22.66 34.20 -11.90
N GLY A 99 -23.38 33.99 -10.80
CA GLY A 99 -22.94 34.46 -9.49
C GLY A 99 -21.59 33.82 -9.12
N GLY A 100 -20.66 34.58 -8.58
CA GLY A 100 -19.30 34.12 -8.27
C GLY A 100 -18.31 34.19 -9.44
N CYS A 101 -18.74 34.69 -10.61
CA CYS A 101 -17.87 34.93 -11.76
C CYS A 101 -17.58 36.44 -11.91
N ALA A 102 -16.33 36.75 -12.24
CA ALA A 102 -15.88 38.12 -12.54
C ALA A 102 -15.25 38.21 -13.92
N PRO A 103 -15.41 39.33 -14.66
CA PRO A 103 -14.73 39.53 -15.93
C PRO A 103 -13.21 39.43 -15.79
N SER A 104 -12.56 38.85 -16.80
CA SER A 104 -11.11 38.73 -16.91
C SER A 104 -10.68 39.00 -18.34
N SER A 105 -9.37 39.21 -18.58
CA SER A 105 -8.83 39.39 -19.92
C SER A 105 -9.16 38.16 -20.80
N GLY A 106 -9.99 38.37 -21.81
CA GLY A 106 -10.40 37.33 -22.76
C GLY A 106 -11.45 36.33 -22.26
N GLY A 107 -12.11 36.60 -21.11
CA GLY A 107 -13.15 35.70 -20.57
C GLY A 107 -13.67 36.09 -19.20
N SER A 108 -14.01 35.10 -18.39
CA SER A 108 -14.46 35.27 -17.00
C SER A 108 -13.75 34.28 -16.08
N ILE A 109 -13.52 34.67 -14.82
CA ILE A 109 -13.03 33.77 -13.76
C ILE A 109 -14.16 33.52 -12.78
N CYS A 110 -14.57 32.27 -12.63
CA CYS A 110 -15.55 31.82 -11.66
C CYS A 110 -14.82 31.20 -10.46
N GLN A 111 -15.18 31.62 -9.24
CA GLN A 111 -14.59 31.08 -8.02
C GLN A 111 -15.63 30.29 -7.23
N LEU A 112 -15.25 29.11 -6.83
CA LEU A 112 -16.03 28.24 -5.96
C LEU A 112 -15.16 27.83 -4.79
N THR A 113 -15.66 28.04 -3.57
CA THR A 113 -14.96 27.59 -2.36
C THR A 113 -15.56 26.29 -1.89
N LEU A 114 -14.71 25.25 -1.77
CA LEU A 114 -15.04 23.95 -1.23
C LEU A 114 -14.35 23.78 0.13
N SER A 115 -15.13 23.40 1.15
CA SER A 115 -14.56 23.05 2.45
C SER A 115 -14.21 21.56 2.41
N LEU A 116 -12.92 21.24 2.21
CA LEU A 116 -12.42 19.90 2.06
C LEU A 116 -11.43 19.57 3.17
N PRO A 117 -11.60 18.47 3.93
CA PRO A 117 -10.55 17.92 4.78
C PRO A 117 -9.25 17.69 4.02
N ALA A 118 -8.12 17.69 4.74
CA ALA A 118 -6.83 17.35 4.15
C ALA A 118 -6.84 15.92 3.60
N GLY A 119 -6.22 15.71 2.44
CA GLY A 119 -6.12 14.40 1.79
C GLY A 119 -6.17 14.49 0.27
N THR A 120 -6.08 13.35 -0.37
CA THR A 120 -6.13 13.22 -1.84
C THR A 120 -7.56 13.03 -2.30
N TYR A 121 -7.93 13.76 -3.33
CA TYR A 121 -9.25 13.73 -3.99
C TYR A 121 -9.09 13.32 -5.45
N THR A 122 -10.01 12.49 -5.91
CA THR A 122 -10.15 12.11 -7.31
C THR A 122 -11.61 12.23 -7.74
N GLY A 123 -11.85 12.46 -9.01
CA GLY A 123 -13.22 12.57 -9.51
C GLY A 123 -13.30 13.21 -10.87
N THR A 124 -14.44 13.88 -11.15
CA THR A 124 -14.66 14.60 -12.41
C THR A 124 -15.12 16.02 -12.17
N ILE A 125 -14.67 16.94 -13.01
CA ILE A 125 -15.23 18.28 -13.17
C ILE A 125 -15.63 18.42 -14.65
N GLY A 126 -16.95 18.53 -14.88
CA GLY A 126 -17.51 18.34 -16.21
C GLY A 126 -17.21 16.93 -16.72
N SER A 127 -16.59 16.83 -17.90
CA SER A 127 -16.17 15.56 -18.52
C SER A 127 -14.72 15.19 -18.22
N ALA A 128 -13.94 16.04 -17.54
CA ALA A 128 -12.55 15.78 -17.25
C ALA A 128 -12.38 15.10 -15.89
N ALA A 129 -11.65 13.98 -15.88
CA ALA A 129 -11.17 13.40 -14.63
C ALA A 129 -10.05 14.27 -14.05
N ILE A 130 -10.06 14.46 -12.76
CA ILE A 130 -9.08 15.25 -12.01
C ILE A 130 -8.57 14.49 -10.78
N ALA A 131 -7.34 14.79 -10.37
CA ALA A 131 -6.80 14.40 -9.08
C ALA A 131 -6.08 15.62 -8.45
N PHE A 132 -6.28 15.83 -7.14
CA PHE A 132 -5.60 16.90 -6.42
C PHE A 132 -5.47 16.55 -4.93
N THR A 133 -4.54 17.21 -4.26
CA THR A 133 -4.31 17.03 -2.82
C THR A 133 -4.62 18.33 -2.07
N VAL A 134 -5.39 18.20 -0.99
CA VAL A 134 -5.67 19.28 -0.04
C VAL A 134 -4.68 19.15 1.11
N ALA A 135 -3.82 20.14 1.28
CA ALA A 135 -2.89 20.19 2.40
C ALA A 135 -3.58 20.71 3.67
N PRO A 136 -3.18 20.22 4.88
CA PRO A 136 -3.73 20.70 6.14
C PRO A 136 -3.50 22.21 6.35
N ALA A 137 -4.48 22.90 6.89
CA ALA A 137 -4.40 24.30 7.35
C ALA A 137 -3.91 25.32 6.31
N SER A 138 -3.99 25.03 5.01
CA SER A 138 -3.60 25.92 3.92
C SER A 138 -4.81 26.31 3.06
N SER A 139 -4.71 27.45 2.37
CA SER A 139 -5.63 27.80 1.30
C SER A 139 -5.17 27.07 0.03
N ASN A 140 -5.86 26.01 -0.34
CA ASN A 140 -5.58 25.29 -1.57
C ASN A 140 -6.27 25.98 -2.75
N VAL A 141 -5.60 26.08 -3.89
CA VAL A 141 -6.17 26.67 -5.11
C VAL A 141 -6.05 25.69 -6.25
N LEU A 142 -7.18 25.27 -6.81
CA LEU A 142 -7.25 24.47 -8.01
C LEU A 142 -7.66 25.37 -9.19
N ASN A 143 -6.75 25.58 -10.13
CA ASN A 143 -7.01 26.39 -11.31
C ASN A 143 -7.43 25.51 -12.49
N LEU A 144 -8.58 25.79 -13.05
CA LEU A 144 -9.18 25.07 -14.17
C LEU A 144 -9.47 26.03 -15.33
N THR A 145 -9.38 25.53 -16.55
CA THR A 145 -9.83 26.27 -17.74
C THR A 145 -10.95 25.50 -18.44
N LEU A 146 -12.10 26.11 -18.60
CA LEU A 146 -13.23 25.51 -19.30
C LEU A 146 -13.07 25.66 -20.81
N GLY A 147 -12.77 24.57 -21.50
CA GLY A 147 -12.36 24.62 -22.90
C GLY A 147 -10.98 25.25 -23.06
N GLY A 148 -10.72 25.88 -24.17
CA GLY A 148 -9.45 26.56 -24.43
C GLY A 148 -8.52 25.77 -25.36
N VAL A 149 -7.28 26.25 -25.48
CA VAL A 149 -6.27 25.71 -26.40
C VAL A 149 -5.22 24.96 -25.59
N PRO A 150 -5.08 23.63 -25.73
CA PRO A 150 -4.09 22.88 -25.00
C PRO A 150 -2.67 23.26 -25.42
N ALA A 151 -1.81 23.48 -24.45
CA ALA A 151 -0.40 23.79 -24.63
C ALA A 151 0.52 22.65 -24.20
N GLN A 152 0.06 21.79 -23.29
CA GLN A 152 0.86 20.70 -22.72
C GLN A 152 -0.04 19.53 -22.29
N VAL A 153 0.56 18.34 -22.21
CA VAL A 153 0.02 17.15 -21.58
C VAL A 153 0.87 16.81 -20.35
N ALA A 154 0.24 16.40 -19.26
CA ALA A 154 0.92 15.92 -18.06
C ALA A 154 0.44 14.52 -17.69
N ILE A 155 1.32 13.73 -17.05
CA ILE A 155 0.97 12.47 -16.38
C ILE A 155 0.94 12.75 -14.89
N VAL A 156 -0.19 12.49 -14.24
CA VAL A 156 -0.43 12.84 -12.84
C VAL A 156 -0.83 11.60 -12.05
N PRO A 157 -0.22 11.34 -10.87
CA PRO A 157 -0.69 10.32 -9.95
C PRO A 157 -2.14 10.58 -9.50
N ALA A 158 -2.96 9.52 -9.51
CA ALA A 158 -4.39 9.62 -9.19
C ALA A 158 -4.86 8.64 -8.11
N SER A 159 -3.94 7.91 -7.47
CA SER A 159 -4.24 7.03 -6.33
C SER A 159 -3.25 7.32 -5.20
N PHE A 160 -3.62 6.97 -3.96
CA PHE A 160 -2.67 7.12 -2.85
C PHE A 160 -1.47 6.15 -2.96
N THR A 161 -1.58 5.12 -3.81
CA THR A 161 -0.48 4.21 -4.15
C THR A 161 0.39 4.71 -5.31
N SER A 162 0.28 5.97 -5.69
CA SER A 162 1.15 6.61 -6.67
C SER A 162 1.41 8.06 -6.30
N ALA A 163 2.63 8.55 -6.48
CA ALA A 163 3.00 9.93 -6.20
C ALA A 163 4.03 10.47 -7.20
N ALA A 164 4.04 11.80 -7.40
CA ALA A 164 5.15 12.45 -8.06
C ALA A 164 6.39 12.43 -7.16
N ASN A 165 7.54 12.04 -7.72
CA ASN A 165 8.80 12.04 -6.98
C ASN A 165 9.60 13.34 -7.16
N ALA A 166 10.63 13.52 -6.34
CA ALA A 166 11.45 14.74 -6.33
C ALA A 166 12.24 14.96 -7.64
N GLN A 167 12.40 13.92 -8.47
CA GLN A 167 13.09 13.96 -9.75
C GLN A 167 12.15 14.25 -10.94
N GLY A 168 10.87 14.56 -10.67
CA GLY A 168 9.85 14.82 -11.69
C GLY A 168 9.30 13.56 -12.37
N GLY A 169 9.56 12.38 -11.79
CA GLY A 169 8.98 11.10 -12.19
C GLY A 169 7.77 10.72 -11.31
N ILE A 170 7.38 9.45 -11.38
CA ILE A 170 6.26 8.88 -10.63
C ILE A 170 6.75 7.64 -9.88
N ASP A 171 6.50 7.58 -8.58
CA ASP A 171 6.65 6.37 -7.78
C ASP A 171 5.32 5.64 -7.70
N LEU A 172 5.34 4.32 -7.93
CA LEU A 172 4.23 3.40 -7.68
C LEU A 172 4.51 2.63 -6.40
N TYR A 173 3.58 2.65 -5.45
CA TYR A 173 3.76 2.08 -4.12
C TYR A 173 3.11 0.72 -4.01
N GLY A 174 3.93 -0.32 -3.81
CA GLY A 174 3.50 -1.71 -3.71
C GLY A 174 3.09 -2.34 -5.05
N ALA A 175 2.62 -3.57 -4.99
CA ALA A 175 2.00 -4.26 -6.11
C ALA A 175 0.55 -3.79 -6.32
N GLY A 176 -0.10 -4.26 -7.38
CA GLY A 176 -1.49 -3.95 -7.69
C GLY A 176 -1.67 -2.94 -8.81
N LYS A 177 -2.87 -2.39 -8.89
CA LYS A 177 -3.25 -1.39 -9.89
C LYS A 177 -3.09 0.02 -9.33
N HIS A 178 -2.38 0.84 -10.05
CA HIS A 178 -2.18 2.26 -9.74
C HIS A 178 -2.94 3.10 -10.75
N SER A 179 -3.64 4.14 -10.30
CA SER A 179 -4.35 5.05 -11.20
C SER A 179 -3.45 6.23 -11.56
N LEU A 180 -3.31 6.48 -12.86
CA LEU A 180 -2.66 7.67 -13.40
C LEU A 180 -3.64 8.44 -14.28
N LEU A 181 -3.52 9.76 -14.29
CA LEU A 181 -4.27 10.65 -15.14
C LEU A 181 -3.38 11.20 -16.26
N VAL A 182 -3.95 11.35 -17.42
CA VAL A 182 -3.38 12.19 -18.48
C VAL A 182 -4.18 13.49 -18.50
N GLU A 183 -3.56 14.59 -18.11
CA GLU A 183 -4.17 15.90 -18.06
C GLU A 183 -3.71 16.77 -19.22
N MET A 184 -4.62 17.56 -19.76
CA MET A 184 -4.30 18.65 -20.66
C MET A 184 -4.15 19.94 -19.86
N LEU A 185 -3.13 20.71 -20.16
CA LEU A 185 -2.86 21.98 -19.55
C LEU A 185 -2.89 23.11 -20.59
N ASP A 186 -3.41 24.26 -20.22
CA ASP A 186 -3.30 25.49 -21.01
C ASP A 186 -1.90 26.12 -20.91
N ALA A 187 -1.65 27.21 -21.60
CA ALA A 187 -0.37 27.93 -21.55
C ALA A 187 -0.02 28.50 -20.17
N ASN A 188 -1.00 28.61 -19.27
CA ASN A 188 -0.84 29.07 -17.90
C ASN A 188 -0.74 27.90 -16.90
N GLN A 189 -0.61 26.65 -17.38
CA GLN A 189 -0.55 25.42 -16.59
C GLN A 189 -1.86 25.13 -15.79
N ASN A 190 -2.99 25.64 -16.23
CA ASN A 190 -4.29 25.29 -15.65
C ASN A 190 -4.80 24.01 -16.30
N VAL A 191 -5.41 23.12 -15.51
CA VAL A 191 -6.02 21.89 -15.99
C VAL A 191 -7.24 22.23 -16.84
N MET A 192 -7.29 21.71 -18.04
CA MET A 192 -8.39 21.94 -19.00
C MET A 192 -9.54 20.98 -18.75
N VAL A 193 -10.74 21.51 -18.55
CA VAL A 193 -11.99 20.77 -18.38
C VAL A 193 -12.97 21.09 -19.50
N GLY A 194 -13.79 20.12 -19.91
CA GLY A 194 -14.88 20.36 -20.87
C GLY A 194 -14.50 20.38 -22.34
N GLY A 195 -13.33 19.89 -22.73
CA GLY A 195 -12.96 19.71 -24.15
C GLY A 195 -13.68 18.49 -24.75
N SER A 196 -14.53 18.69 -25.76
CA SER A 196 -15.18 17.58 -26.48
C SER A 196 -14.23 16.95 -27.50
N GLY A 197 -14.11 15.63 -27.49
CA GLY A 197 -13.47 14.84 -28.55
C GLY A 197 -11.96 14.62 -28.40
N ALA A 198 -11.33 15.00 -27.30
CA ALA A 198 -9.95 14.63 -27.05
C ALA A 198 -9.83 13.10 -26.82
N THR A 199 -8.87 12.47 -27.48
CA THR A 199 -8.49 11.09 -27.23
C THR A 199 -7.15 11.07 -26.50
N PHE A 200 -7.07 10.21 -25.48
CA PHE A 200 -5.89 10.08 -24.64
C PHE A 200 -5.27 8.70 -24.81
N ALA A 201 -3.95 8.64 -24.77
CA ALA A 201 -3.23 7.39 -24.70
C ALA A 201 -2.08 7.50 -23.70
N LEU A 202 -1.85 6.43 -22.95
CA LEU A 202 -0.72 6.25 -22.06
C LEU A 202 -0.07 4.92 -22.43
N ASN A 203 1.21 4.94 -22.77
CA ASN A 203 1.93 3.75 -23.21
C ASN A 203 3.34 3.74 -22.61
N GLN A 204 3.88 2.55 -22.41
CA GLN A 204 5.30 2.42 -22.09
C GLN A 204 6.14 2.74 -23.32
N ALA A 205 7.05 3.71 -23.20
CA ALA A 205 7.95 4.16 -24.24
C ALA A 205 9.36 3.58 -24.10
N GLY A 206 9.73 3.04 -22.93
CA GLY A 206 11.04 2.48 -22.68
C GLY A 206 11.21 2.02 -21.23
N GLY A 207 12.44 1.61 -20.88
CA GLY A 207 12.82 1.14 -19.56
C GLY A 207 12.81 -0.38 -19.42
N SER A 208 13.38 -0.86 -18.31
CA SER A 208 13.50 -2.28 -17.97
C SER A 208 12.36 -2.82 -17.09
N LEU A 209 11.56 -1.94 -16.49
CA LEU A 209 10.38 -2.31 -15.71
C LEU A 209 9.18 -2.54 -16.66
N PRO A 210 8.65 -3.77 -16.81
CA PRO A 210 7.49 -4.00 -17.66
C PRO A 210 6.22 -3.44 -17.00
N LEU A 211 5.46 -2.63 -17.74
CA LEU A 211 4.19 -2.07 -17.27
C LEU A 211 3.04 -2.56 -18.15
N ALA A 212 1.96 -3.01 -17.53
CA ALA A 212 0.66 -3.14 -18.19
C ALA A 212 -0.11 -1.83 -17.97
N VAL A 213 -0.54 -1.20 -19.07
CA VAL A 213 -1.30 0.06 -19.07
C VAL A 213 -2.62 -0.17 -19.76
N VAL A 214 -3.74 0.06 -19.06
CA VAL A 214 -5.08 -0.11 -19.60
C VAL A 214 -5.95 1.11 -19.28
N PRO A 215 -6.82 1.58 -20.19
CA PRO A 215 -7.80 2.62 -19.89
C PRO A 215 -8.73 2.17 -18.77
N ALA A 216 -9.06 3.07 -17.84
CA ALA A 216 -9.92 2.73 -16.70
C ALA A 216 -11.38 2.53 -17.13
N SER A 217 -11.90 3.43 -17.97
CA SER A 217 -13.26 3.33 -18.50
C SER A 217 -13.48 4.26 -19.69
N ALA A 218 -14.54 4.03 -20.46
CA ALA A 218 -14.95 4.94 -21.53
C ALA A 218 -15.53 6.29 -21.01
N ILE A 219 -15.96 6.33 -19.74
CA ILE A 219 -16.54 7.54 -19.13
C ILE A 219 -15.43 8.49 -18.64
N ALA A 220 -14.27 7.96 -18.29
CA ALA A 220 -13.09 8.72 -17.89
C ALA A 220 -11.90 8.36 -18.81
N PRO A 221 -11.89 8.85 -20.04
CA PRO A 221 -10.95 8.40 -21.09
C PRO A 221 -9.51 8.82 -20.81
N ASN A 222 -9.27 9.72 -19.89
CA ASN A 222 -7.96 10.20 -19.47
C ASN A 222 -7.43 9.51 -18.21
N VAL A 223 -8.16 8.51 -17.66
CA VAL A 223 -7.72 7.69 -16.52
C VAL A 223 -7.17 6.37 -17.03
N PHE A 224 -6.02 5.98 -16.52
CA PHE A 224 -5.35 4.72 -16.85
C PHE A 224 -4.98 3.97 -15.60
N TYR A 225 -5.18 2.65 -15.62
CA TYR A 225 -4.61 1.74 -14.63
C TYR A 225 -3.25 1.25 -15.11
N VAL A 226 -2.27 1.34 -14.24
CA VAL A 226 -0.90 0.89 -14.47
C VAL A 226 -0.56 -0.18 -13.45
N THR A 227 -0.05 -1.30 -13.92
CA THR A 227 0.41 -2.42 -13.08
C THR A 227 1.84 -2.76 -13.49
N ALA A 228 2.75 -2.81 -12.52
CA ALA A 228 4.13 -3.20 -12.75
C ALA A 228 4.28 -4.73 -12.64
N ALA A 229 4.87 -5.37 -13.64
CA ALA A 229 5.24 -6.78 -13.59
C ALA A 229 6.58 -6.97 -12.89
N ALA A 230 6.88 -8.24 -12.52
CA ALA A 230 8.14 -8.59 -11.86
C ALA A 230 9.36 -8.12 -12.67
N ALA A 231 10.30 -7.49 -11.98
CA ALA A 231 11.52 -6.98 -12.56
C ALA A 231 12.66 -6.93 -11.52
N PRO A 232 13.93 -6.96 -11.91
CA PRO A 232 15.05 -6.79 -11.00
C PRO A 232 14.97 -5.47 -10.22
N SER A 233 15.54 -5.45 -9.01
CA SER A 233 15.64 -4.23 -8.20
C SER A 233 16.31 -3.11 -8.99
N GLY A 234 15.79 -1.88 -8.86
CA GLY A 234 16.28 -0.70 -9.60
C GLY A 234 15.77 -0.59 -11.03
N SER A 235 14.90 -1.51 -11.48
CA SER A 235 14.23 -1.37 -12.77
C SER A 235 13.31 -0.15 -12.76
N ALA A 236 13.27 0.56 -13.89
CA ALA A 236 12.39 1.71 -14.09
C ALA A 236 11.75 1.65 -15.47
N ALA A 237 10.60 2.29 -15.63
CA ALA A 237 9.94 2.46 -16.91
C ALA A 237 9.90 3.94 -17.33
N ILE A 238 9.65 4.17 -18.60
CA ILE A 238 9.30 5.47 -19.13
C ILE A 238 7.92 5.36 -19.73
N LEU A 239 6.96 6.11 -19.19
CA LEU A 239 5.63 6.28 -19.75
C LEU A 239 5.61 7.48 -20.68
N ARG A 240 4.86 7.35 -21.78
CA ARG A 240 4.53 8.44 -22.68
C ARG A 240 3.02 8.61 -22.74
N ALA A 241 2.57 9.80 -22.35
CA ALA A 241 1.20 10.23 -22.56
C ALA A 241 1.07 11.00 -23.87
N THR A 242 -0.04 10.82 -24.56
CA THR A 242 -0.42 11.61 -25.73
C THR A 242 -1.89 11.99 -25.65
N ALA A 243 -2.22 13.17 -26.15
CA ALA A 243 -3.59 13.60 -26.34
C ALA A 243 -3.75 14.14 -27.75
N ASN A 244 -4.77 13.68 -28.46
CA ASN A 244 -5.05 14.01 -29.86
C ASN A 244 -6.40 14.69 -30.02
N SER A 245 -6.64 15.28 -31.19
CA SER A 245 -7.92 15.87 -31.57
C SER A 245 -8.23 17.21 -30.91
N PHE A 246 -7.48 18.20 -31.27
CA PHE A 246 -7.75 19.60 -30.91
C PHE A 246 -8.17 20.38 -32.12
N GLY A 247 -9.16 21.25 -31.96
CA GLY A 247 -9.62 22.15 -33.02
C GLY A 247 -8.49 23.03 -33.57
N PRO A 248 -8.71 23.68 -34.73
CA PRO A 248 -7.75 24.58 -35.34
C PRO A 248 -7.36 25.70 -34.34
N GLY A 249 -6.06 25.95 -34.19
CA GLY A 249 -5.49 26.96 -33.30
C GLY A 249 -4.83 26.41 -32.02
N SER A 250 -4.79 25.09 -31.85
CA SER A 250 -4.11 24.45 -30.72
C SER A 250 -2.59 24.68 -30.74
N ALA A 251 -2.00 25.13 -29.63
CA ALA A 251 -0.54 25.29 -29.50
C ALA A 251 0.22 23.97 -29.62
N CYS A 252 -0.42 22.84 -29.36
CA CYS A 252 0.11 21.51 -29.61
C CYS A 252 0.15 21.15 -31.12
N ALA A 253 -0.39 22.00 -31.96
CA ALA A 253 -0.68 21.74 -33.38
C ALA A 253 0.32 22.36 -34.39
N GLN A 254 1.43 22.94 -33.96
CA GLN A 254 2.32 23.62 -34.92
C GLN A 254 3.08 22.67 -35.85
N SER A 255 3.06 21.35 -35.61
CA SER A 255 3.64 20.38 -36.57
C SER A 255 3.04 18.97 -36.51
N SER A 256 2.25 18.61 -35.50
CA SER A 256 1.46 17.37 -35.42
C SER A 256 0.36 17.58 -34.39
N ALA A 257 -0.84 17.09 -34.67
CA ALA A 257 -2.00 17.19 -33.77
C ALA A 257 -1.84 16.36 -32.44
N VAL A 258 -0.63 16.18 -31.93
CA VAL A 258 -0.28 15.33 -30.80
C VAL A 258 0.51 16.12 -29.77
N CYS A 259 -0.12 16.41 -28.63
CA CYS A 259 0.61 16.75 -27.41
C CYS A 259 1.17 15.48 -26.78
N SER A 260 2.39 15.52 -26.29
CA SER A 260 2.99 14.38 -25.59
C SER A 260 3.82 14.81 -24.39
N SER A 261 3.83 13.96 -23.36
CA SER A 261 4.68 14.09 -22.18
C SER A 261 5.30 12.75 -21.83
N MET A 262 6.43 12.76 -21.18
CA MET A 262 7.09 11.56 -20.68
C MET A 262 7.31 11.67 -19.17
N ALA A 263 7.16 10.55 -18.46
CA ALA A 263 7.50 10.44 -17.05
C ALA A 263 8.28 9.14 -16.80
N ARG A 264 9.33 9.23 -15.99
CA ARG A 264 10.00 8.05 -15.43
C ARG A 264 9.09 7.47 -14.35
N VAL A 265 8.99 6.14 -14.31
CA VAL A 265 8.22 5.40 -13.30
C VAL A 265 9.15 4.46 -12.56
N ASP A 266 9.15 4.56 -11.25
CA ASP A 266 9.87 3.70 -10.33
C ASP A 266 8.85 3.01 -9.40
N THR A 267 9.19 1.82 -8.89
CA THR A 267 8.37 1.11 -7.89
C THR A 267 9.01 1.21 -6.52
N LYS A 268 8.19 1.32 -5.48
CA LYS A 268 8.57 1.35 -4.07
C LYS A 268 7.77 0.32 -3.29
N GLN A 269 8.41 -0.36 -2.34
CA GLN A 269 7.70 -1.22 -1.41
C GLN A 269 6.96 -0.40 -0.35
N ILE A 270 5.83 -0.93 0.12
CA ILE A 270 5.10 -0.42 1.29
C ILE A 270 5.59 -1.19 2.50
N LEU A 271 5.97 -0.49 3.56
CA LEU A 271 6.22 -1.05 4.88
C LEU A 271 4.91 -1.02 5.66
N ALA A 272 4.41 -2.18 6.09
CA ALA A 272 3.31 -2.31 7.03
C ALA A 272 3.84 -2.53 8.44
N VAL A 273 3.26 -1.84 9.43
CA VAL A 273 3.61 -1.92 10.84
C VAL A 273 2.38 -2.32 11.65
N ALA A 274 2.42 -3.46 12.32
CA ALA A 274 1.37 -3.91 13.24
C ALA A 274 1.49 -3.18 14.57
N ASN A 275 0.53 -2.37 14.92
CA ASN A 275 0.50 -1.57 16.17
C ASN A 275 -0.47 -2.19 17.16
N SER A 276 0.01 -3.07 18.07
CA SER A 276 -0.84 -3.75 19.04
C SER A 276 -1.45 -2.78 20.06
N GLY A 277 -0.72 -1.74 20.46
CA GLY A 277 -1.20 -0.72 21.39
C GLY A 277 -2.28 0.22 20.83
N ALA A 278 -2.41 0.30 19.50
CA ALA A 278 -3.40 1.14 18.83
C ALA A 278 -4.49 0.34 18.09
N ASN A 279 -4.43 -1.00 18.08
CA ASN A 279 -5.29 -1.85 17.26
C ASN A 279 -5.34 -1.36 15.80
N SER A 280 -4.18 -1.16 15.20
CA SER A 280 -4.07 -0.63 13.84
C SER A 280 -2.88 -1.24 13.09
N VAL A 281 -2.94 -1.16 11.77
CA VAL A 281 -1.78 -1.31 10.90
C VAL A 281 -1.54 0.02 10.20
N THR A 282 -0.31 0.52 10.26
CA THR A 282 0.09 1.73 9.52
C THR A 282 1.00 1.36 8.36
N LEU A 283 0.78 2.01 7.22
CA LEU A 283 1.52 1.79 5.99
C LEU A 283 2.44 2.98 5.73
N TYR A 284 3.70 2.73 5.38
CA TYR A 284 4.71 3.76 5.09
C TYR A 284 5.44 3.47 3.78
N VAL A 285 6.07 4.49 3.26
CA VAL A 285 7.04 4.39 2.16
C VAL A 285 8.41 4.80 2.70
N SER A 286 9.47 4.15 2.22
CA SER A 286 10.87 4.44 2.62
C SER A 286 11.17 5.94 2.68
N GLY A 287 11.84 6.37 3.73
CA GLY A 287 12.23 7.76 3.96
C GLY A 287 11.11 8.69 4.45
N GLN A 288 9.88 8.20 4.71
CA GLN A 288 8.76 9.02 5.17
C GLN A 288 8.33 8.66 6.60
N ASN A 289 8.17 9.67 7.46
CA ASN A 289 7.63 9.50 8.80
C ASN A 289 6.08 9.59 8.84
N ALA A 290 5.46 10.25 7.89
CA ALA A 290 4.01 10.29 7.79
C ALA A 290 3.47 8.98 7.21
N PRO A 291 2.45 8.35 7.83
CA PRO A 291 1.85 7.15 7.27
C PRO A 291 1.16 7.44 5.93
N LEU A 292 1.34 6.55 4.97
CA LEU A 292 0.60 6.52 3.72
C LEU A 292 -0.89 6.24 3.99
N ALA A 293 -1.17 5.29 4.88
CA ALA A 293 -2.52 4.96 5.34
C ALA A 293 -2.48 4.36 6.76
N THR A 294 -3.61 4.40 7.45
CA THR A 294 -3.83 3.71 8.73
C THR A 294 -5.08 2.85 8.63
N ILE A 295 -4.92 1.56 8.85
CA ILE A 295 -5.98 0.54 8.81
C ILE A 295 -6.38 0.24 10.25
N GLN A 296 -7.66 0.44 10.60
CA GLN A 296 -8.22 0.12 11.92
C GLN A 296 -9.41 -0.84 11.84
N ASN A 297 -10.16 -0.78 10.74
CA ASN A 297 -11.33 -1.63 10.56
C ASN A 297 -10.92 -3.11 10.50
N GLY A 298 -11.41 -3.93 11.44
CA GLY A 298 -11.10 -5.35 11.53
C GLY A 298 -9.75 -5.68 12.17
N VAL A 299 -8.98 -4.69 12.64
CA VAL A 299 -7.70 -4.90 13.35
C VAL A 299 -7.91 -4.91 14.85
N THR A 300 -7.46 -5.97 15.53
CA THR A 300 -7.51 -6.10 16.99
C THR A 300 -6.25 -6.79 17.48
N ASN A 301 -5.46 -6.11 18.31
CA ASN A 301 -4.20 -6.62 18.86
C ASN A 301 -3.37 -7.40 17.82
N PRO A 302 -2.92 -6.76 16.72
CA PRO A 302 -2.26 -7.42 15.61
C PRO A 302 -0.89 -7.97 16.02
N GLN A 303 -0.60 -9.25 15.69
CA GLN A 303 0.60 -9.99 16.07
C GLN A 303 1.53 -10.27 14.90
N ALA A 304 0.99 -10.57 13.74
CA ALA A 304 1.77 -10.88 12.54
C ALA A 304 1.16 -10.26 11.30
N LEU A 305 2.00 -10.00 10.33
CA LEU A 305 1.66 -9.42 9.02
C LEU A 305 2.32 -10.24 7.91
N VAL A 306 1.63 -10.39 6.80
CA VAL A 306 2.24 -10.89 5.57
C VAL A 306 1.53 -10.28 4.36
N PHE A 307 2.26 -10.02 3.28
CA PHE A 307 1.71 -9.67 1.98
C PHE A 307 1.76 -10.86 1.05
N ASP A 308 0.74 -11.01 0.21
CA ASP A 308 0.83 -11.92 -0.93
C ASP A 308 1.53 -11.26 -2.14
N SER A 309 1.67 -12.01 -3.23
CA SER A 309 2.30 -11.52 -4.47
C SER A 309 1.47 -10.47 -5.22
N GLY A 310 0.19 -10.35 -4.92
CA GLY A 310 -0.74 -9.34 -5.46
C GLY A 310 -0.70 -8.02 -4.69
N GLY A 311 -0.10 -8.03 -3.50
CA GLY A 311 -0.06 -6.91 -2.57
C GLY A 311 -1.22 -6.90 -1.58
N ASP A 312 -2.00 -7.98 -1.46
CA ASP A 312 -3.01 -8.12 -0.42
C ASP A 312 -2.33 -8.34 0.93
N LEU A 313 -2.74 -7.55 1.93
CA LEU A 313 -2.18 -7.57 3.27
C LEU A 313 -3.02 -8.44 4.19
N PHE A 314 -2.39 -9.42 4.83
CA PHE A 314 -3.00 -10.27 5.86
C PHE A 314 -2.52 -9.87 7.24
N VAL A 315 -3.44 -9.76 8.18
CA VAL A 315 -3.18 -9.32 9.56
C VAL A 315 -3.70 -10.37 10.54
N ALA A 316 -2.80 -10.96 11.32
CA ALA A 316 -3.17 -11.86 12.41
C ALA A 316 -3.68 -11.06 13.61
N ASN A 317 -4.95 -11.22 13.96
CA ASN A 317 -5.61 -10.50 15.04
C ASN A 317 -5.91 -11.43 16.22
N GLN A 318 -5.46 -11.07 17.41
CA GLN A 318 -5.90 -11.78 18.62
C GLN A 318 -7.23 -11.21 19.14
N PRO A 319 -8.12 -12.08 19.67
CA PRO A 319 -7.86 -13.49 19.99
C PRO A 319 -8.10 -14.50 18.86
N GLY A 320 -8.68 -14.16 17.68
CA GLY A 320 -9.02 -15.26 16.80
C GLY A 320 -9.52 -14.90 15.40
N SER A 321 -8.81 -14.09 14.63
CA SER A 321 -9.07 -13.90 13.19
C SER A 321 -7.82 -13.53 12.44
N VAL A 322 -7.83 -13.75 11.14
CA VAL A 322 -6.95 -13.06 10.18
C VAL A 322 -7.83 -12.18 9.31
N THR A 323 -7.41 -10.99 9.00
CA THR A 323 -8.10 -10.08 8.09
C THR A 323 -7.25 -9.81 6.86
N GLU A 324 -7.87 -9.87 5.69
CA GLU A 324 -7.25 -9.60 4.38
C GLU A 324 -7.69 -8.22 3.88
N TYR A 325 -6.75 -7.43 3.41
CA TYR A 325 -6.96 -6.09 2.86
C TYR A 325 -6.33 -6.00 1.46
N ALA A 326 -7.17 -5.88 0.44
CA ALA A 326 -6.70 -5.64 -0.92
C ALA A 326 -6.31 -4.17 -1.13
N PRO A 327 -5.29 -3.87 -1.96
CA PRO A 327 -5.03 -2.51 -2.40
C PRO A 327 -6.28 -1.86 -3.04
N PRO A 328 -6.57 -0.61 -2.73
CA PRO A 328 -5.82 0.40 -1.99
C PRO A 328 -6.06 0.40 -0.47
N TYR A 329 -6.36 -0.68 0.19
CA TYR A 329 -6.51 -0.91 1.63
C TYR A 329 -7.58 -0.04 2.32
N ASN A 330 -8.52 0.50 1.56
CA ASN A 330 -9.61 1.36 2.03
C ASN A 330 -11.00 0.69 1.96
N GLN A 331 -11.04 -0.57 1.51
CA GLN A 331 -12.26 -1.37 1.49
C GLN A 331 -12.41 -2.15 2.79
N PRO A 332 -13.63 -2.57 3.15
CA PRO A 332 -13.83 -3.49 4.27
C PRO A 332 -13.01 -4.77 4.08
N PRO A 333 -12.36 -5.29 5.15
CA PRO A 333 -11.57 -6.50 5.05
C PRO A 333 -12.41 -7.75 4.84
N ILE A 334 -11.79 -8.77 4.26
CA ILE A 334 -12.28 -10.14 4.31
C ILE A 334 -11.79 -10.75 5.64
N ALA A 335 -12.71 -11.28 6.44
CA ALA A 335 -12.37 -11.92 7.71
C ALA A 335 -12.26 -13.44 7.56
N ILE A 336 -11.14 -13.99 7.98
CA ILE A 336 -10.82 -15.42 8.05
C ILE A 336 -10.82 -15.81 9.54
N ALA A 337 -11.89 -16.46 10.00
CA ALA A 337 -12.06 -16.80 11.41
C ALA A 337 -12.25 -18.31 11.66
N GLY A 338 -12.66 -19.07 10.65
CA GLY A 338 -12.90 -20.51 10.78
C GLY A 338 -11.61 -21.27 11.09
N GLY A 339 -11.44 -21.74 12.32
CA GLY A 339 -10.24 -22.48 12.76
C GLY A 339 -9.08 -21.61 13.25
N VAL A 340 -9.18 -20.27 13.16
CA VAL A 340 -8.16 -19.36 13.71
C VAL A 340 -8.41 -19.15 15.20
N ASN A 341 -7.36 -19.31 16.01
CA ASN A 341 -7.41 -19.08 17.45
C ASN A 341 -6.03 -18.68 17.98
N HIS A 342 -5.91 -17.48 18.55
CA HIS A 342 -4.65 -16.87 18.98
C HIS A 342 -3.55 -16.98 17.92
N PRO A 343 -3.75 -16.39 16.73
CA PRO A 343 -2.77 -16.46 15.65
C PRO A 343 -1.48 -15.72 16.06
N GLN A 344 -0.33 -16.40 15.90
CA GLN A 344 0.99 -15.90 16.30
C GLN A 344 1.88 -15.58 15.08
N SER A 345 1.75 -16.35 14.02
CA SER A 345 2.60 -16.22 12.82
C SER A 345 1.80 -16.52 11.56
N LEU A 346 2.14 -15.82 10.50
CA LEU A 346 1.56 -15.97 9.16
C LEU A 346 2.67 -16.19 8.14
N VAL A 347 2.49 -17.13 7.22
CA VAL A 347 3.28 -17.21 5.98
C VAL A 347 2.36 -17.54 4.81
N ILE A 348 2.77 -17.16 3.59
CA ILE A 348 2.05 -17.43 2.34
C ILE A 348 2.99 -18.12 1.36
N ASP A 349 2.52 -19.17 0.71
CA ASP A 349 3.29 -19.85 -0.32
C ASP A 349 3.12 -19.17 -1.70
N ALA A 350 3.86 -19.68 -2.70
CA ALA A 350 3.81 -19.15 -4.07
C ALA A 350 2.46 -19.36 -4.78
N ARG A 351 1.57 -20.22 -4.26
CA ARG A 351 0.22 -20.44 -4.79
C ARG A 351 -0.80 -19.49 -4.16
N GLY A 352 -0.39 -18.76 -3.11
CA GLY A 352 -1.25 -17.93 -2.29
C GLY A 352 -1.89 -18.68 -1.12
N ASP A 353 -1.49 -19.92 -0.81
CA ASP A 353 -2.01 -20.60 0.37
C ASP A 353 -1.47 -19.92 1.64
N LEU A 354 -2.39 -19.47 2.50
CA LEU A 354 -2.09 -18.80 3.78
C LEU A 354 -2.00 -19.83 4.90
N PHE A 355 -0.88 -19.86 5.62
CA PHE A 355 -0.65 -20.67 6.81
C PHE A 355 -0.73 -19.81 8.06
N VAL A 356 -1.49 -20.28 9.05
CA VAL A 356 -1.72 -19.55 10.31
C VAL A 356 -1.31 -20.43 11.49
N ALA A 357 -0.30 -20.04 12.24
CA ALA A 357 0.08 -20.68 13.50
C ALA A 357 -0.91 -20.28 14.59
N ASN A 358 -1.65 -21.24 15.15
CA ASN A 358 -2.60 -21.04 16.24
C ASN A 358 -1.97 -21.49 17.55
N GLY A 359 -1.43 -20.55 18.32
CA GLY A 359 -0.77 -20.80 19.59
C GLY A 359 -1.72 -20.83 20.79
N ASN A 360 -1.15 -20.62 21.98
CA ASN A 360 -1.87 -20.44 23.22
C ASN A 360 -2.89 -21.56 23.52
N GLY A 361 -2.47 -22.82 23.31
CA GLY A 361 -3.26 -24.03 23.59
C GLY A 361 -4.09 -24.57 22.43
N SER A 362 -4.18 -23.88 21.29
CA SER A 362 -4.84 -24.43 20.07
C SER A 362 -4.01 -25.48 19.36
N ASN A 363 -2.70 -25.32 19.38
CA ASN A 363 -1.73 -26.31 18.91
C ASN A 363 -2.00 -26.82 17.48
N THR A 364 -2.29 -25.90 16.57
CA THR A 364 -2.55 -26.21 15.15
C THR A 364 -1.89 -25.19 14.23
N VAL A 365 -1.67 -25.60 13.00
CA VAL A 365 -1.51 -24.68 11.87
C VAL A 365 -2.67 -24.89 10.92
N THR A 366 -3.42 -23.85 10.62
CA THR A 366 -4.53 -23.89 9.66
C THR A 366 -4.07 -23.30 8.33
N ILE A 367 -4.50 -23.91 7.23
CA ILE A 367 -4.12 -23.53 5.86
C ILE A 367 -5.37 -23.11 5.12
N TYR A 368 -5.30 -21.99 4.41
CA TYR A 368 -6.42 -21.43 3.65
C TYR A 368 -5.96 -21.15 2.23
N SER A 369 -6.71 -21.65 1.26
CA SER A 369 -6.49 -21.34 -0.16
C SER A 369 -7.37 -20.20 -0.63
N PRO A 370 -6.94 -19.36 -1.58
CA PRO A 370 -7.80 -18.33 -2.17
C PRO A 370 -9.14 -18.91 -2.66
N PRO A 371 -10.26 -18.19 -2.46
CA PRO A 371 -10.47 -16.83 -1.97
C PRO A 371 -10.67 -16.71 -0.44
N TYR A 372 -10.05 -17.44 0.40
CA TYR A 372 -9.91 -17.41 1.86
C TYR A 372 -11.19 -17.36 2.73
N GLY A 373 -12.35 -17.13 2.17
CA GLY A 373 -13.60 -16.87 2.91
C GLY A 373 -14.32 -18.09 3.52
N GLY A 374 -13.63 -19.24 3.61
CA GLY A 374 -14.22 -20.51 4.04
C GLY A 374 -13.56 -21.13 5.28
N ALA A 375 -13.88 -22.42 5.49
CA ALA A 375 -13.13 -23.27 6.43
C ALA A 375 -11.71 -23.49 5.89
N PRO A 376 -10.74 -23.84 6.78
CA PRO A 376 -9.38 -24.15 6.33
C PRO A 376 -9.38 -25.31 5.33
N SER A 377 -8.56 -25.21 4.29
CA SER A 377 -8.34 -26.26 3.30
C SER A 377 -7.62 -27.46 3.92
N ALA A 378 -6.77 -27.21 4.93
CA ALA A 378 -6.11 -28.23 5.73
C ALA A 378 -5.82 -27.72 7.15
N THR A 379 -5.64 -28.66 8.08
CA THR A 379 -5.22 -28.38 9.47
C THR A 379 -4.12 -29.35 9.88
N VAL A 380 -2.98 -28.81 10.26
CA VAL A 380 -1.84 -29.57 10.80
C VAL A 380 -1.90 -29.48 12.32
N SER A 381 -1.93 -30.63 13.00
CA SER A 381 -1.97 -30.74 14.47
C SER A 381 -1.00 -31.76 15.03
N SER A 382 -0.49 -32.68 14.20
CA SER A 382 0.44 -33.72 14.63
C SER A 382 1.78 -33.11 15.04
N ASN A 383 2.18 -33.25 16.31
CA ASN A 383 3.41 -32.69 16.89
C ASN A 383 3.51 -31.14 16.84
N VAL A 384 2.39 -30.45 16.71
CA VAL A 384 2.30 -28.99 16.92
C VAL A 384 2.00 -28.73 18.39
N ASN A 385 2.80 -27.88 19.03
CA ASN A 385 2.63 -27.57 20.46
C ASN A 385 3.11 -26.14 20.74
N ASP A 386 2.15 -25.21 20.92
CA ASP A 386 2.34 -23.78 21.06
C ASP A 386 3.19 -23.21 19.91
N PRO A 387 2.68 -23.26 18.67
CA PRO A 387 3.40 -22.78 17.50
C PRO A 387 3.54 -21.26 17.54
N VAL A 388 4.77 -20.76 17.51
CA VAL A 388 5.08 -19.31 17.63
C VAL A 388 5.65 -18.70 16.35
N SER A 389 6.22 -19.51 15.46
CA SER A 389 6.81 -19.04 14.21
C SER A 389 6.67 -20.10 13.11
N LEU A 390 6.43 -19.64 11.89
CA LEU A 390 6.36 -20.45 10.68
C LEU A 390 7.42 -20.01 9.69
N ALA A 391 7.95 -20.96 8.92
CA ALA A 391 8.75 -20.67 7.74
C ALA A 391 8.40 -21.66 6.63
N LEU A 392 8.57 -21.25 5.37
CA LEU A 392 8.40 -22.08 4.19
C LEU A 392 9.70 -22.09 3.39
N ASP A 393 10.11 -23.25 2.89
CA ASP A 393 11.20 -23.32 1.95
C ASP A 393 10.73 -23.20 0.49
N SER A 394 11.65 -23.33 -0.46
CA SER A 394 11.36 -23.22 -1.90
C SER A 394 10.53 -24.39 -2.46
N TRP A 395 10.40 -25.50 -1.73
CA TRP A 395 9.55 -26.65 -2.07
C TRP A 395 8.18 -26.58 -1.41
N ALA A 396 7.92 -25.51 -0.63
CA ALA A 396 6.77 -25.32 0.23
C ALA A 396 6.74 -26.32 1.41
N ASP A 397 7.88 -26.84 1.85
CA ASP A 397 7.95 -27.55 3.11
C ASP A 397 7.74 -26.57 4.27
N LEU A 398 6.79 -26.91 5.15
CA LEU A 398 6.38 -26.07 6.26
C LEU A 398 7.18 -26.39 7.51
N PHE A 399 7.91 -25.40 8.04
CA PHE A 399 8.61 -25.47 9.32
C PHE A 399 7.78 -24.77 10.41
N VAL A 400 7.49 -25.49 11.50
CA VAL A 400 6.70 -24.98 12.63
C VAL A 400 7.57 -24.96 13.87
N VAL A 401 7.81 -23.80 14.43
CA VAL A 401 8.52 -23.63 15.71
C VAL A 401 7.55 -23.86 16.85
N ASN A 402 7.78 -24.92 17.64
CA ASN A 402 6.95 -25.35 18.74
C ASN A 402 7.62 -24.97 20.08
N ALA A 403 7.26 -23.80 20.64
CA ALA A 403 7.93 -23.26 21.82
C ALA A 403 7.79 -24.16 23.07
N ALA A 404 6.59 -24.67 23.32
CA ALA A 404 6.32 -25.50 24.49
C ALA A 404 6.93 -26.92 24.39
N ALA A 405 7.16 -27.45 23.18
CA ALA A 405 7.77 -28.75 22.96
C ALA A 405 9.29 -28.71 22.84
N ASN A 406 9.90 -27.51 22.69
CA ASN A 406 11.30 -27.36 22.31
C ASN A 406 11.67 -28.11 21.02
N THR A 407 10.81 -28.00 20.00
CA THR A 407 11.01 -28.65 18.71
C THR A 407 10.74 -27.69 17.55
N VAL A 408 11.31 -28.02 16.40
CA VAL A 408 10.80 -27.57 15.10
C VAL A 408 10.31 -28.79 14.33
N THR A 409 9.12 -28.71 13.77
CA THR A 409 8.55 -29.77 12.94
C THR A 409 8.47 -29.32 11.49
N GLU A 410 8.89 -30.21 10.58
CA GLU A 410 8.85 -30.00 9.13
C GLU A 410 7.76 -30.88 8.51
N TYR A 411 6.93 -30.32 7.66
CA TYR A 411 5.86 -31.02 6.96
C TYR A 411 5.97 -30.77 5.47
N ALA A 412 6.13 -31.84 4.70
CA ALA A 412 6.06 -31.75 3.23
C ALA A 412 4.61 -31.67 2.74
N PRO A 413 4.34 -30.96 1.63
CA PRO A 413 3.02 -30.99 0.99
C PRO A 413 2.57 -32.43 0.67
N PRO A 414 1.28 -32.79 0.84
CA PRO A 414 0.12 -31.94 1.22
C PRO A 414 -0.09 -31.82 2.74
N TYR A 415 0.94 -31.86 3.55
CA TYR A 415 0.96 -31.64 5.02
C TYR A 415 0.20 -32.67 5.86
N ALA A 416 -0.14 -33.81 5.26
CA ALA A 416 -0.89 -34.90 5.90
C ALA A 416 0.02 -36.06 6.39
N GLY A 417 1.30 -36.00 6.06
CA GLY A 417 2.30 -37.00 6.43
C GLY A 417 2.79 -36.88 7.87
N ALA A 418 3.57 -37.86 8.32
CA ALA A 418 4.30 -37.76 9.57
C ALA A 418 5.41 -36.69 9.43
N PRO A 419 5.54 -35.73 10.38
CA PRO A 419 6.56 -34.70 10.31
C PRO A 419 7.96 -35.22 10.60
N THR A 420 8.96 -34.54 10.07
CA THR A 420 10.32 -34.54 10.59
C THR A 420 10.38 -33.71 11.85
N ILE A 421 11.00 -34.21 12.93
CA ILE A 421 11.05 -33.53 14.23
C ILE A 421 12.50 -33.21 14.59
N LEU A 422 12.82 -31.92 14.66
CA LEU A 422 14.08 -31.41 15.18
C LEU A 422 13.93 -31.10 16.67
N SER A 423 14.84 -31.61 17.52
CA SER A 423 14.85 -31.32 18.97
C SER A 423 16.26 -31.03 19.50
N LYS A 424 17.31 -31.49 18.80
CA LYS A 424 18.69 -31.32 19.27
C LYS A 424 19.12 -29.86 19.15
N GLY A 425 19.62 -29.30 20.25
CA GLY A 425 20.11 -27.92 20.29
C GLY A 425 19.01 -26.87 20.46
N LEU A 426 17.74 -27.26 20.62
CA LEU A 426 16.60 -26.35 20.82
C LEU A 426 16.26 -26.21 22.31
N ASN A 427 16.03 -24.95 22.73
CA ASN A 427 15.60 -24.60 24.08
C ASN A 427 14.78 -23.31 24.04
N ALA A 428 13.47 -23.42 24.24
CA ALA A 428 12.47 -22.37 24.04
C ALA A 428 12.67 -21.65 22.68
N PRO A 429 12.56 -22.37 21.58
CA PRO A 429 12.71 -21.78 20.24
C PRO A 429 11.59 -20.76 20.02
N SER A 430 11.93 -19.58 19.48
CA SER A 430 11.02 -18.45 19.34
C SER A 430 10.80 -17.99 17.90
N SER A 431 11.78 -18.20 17.03
CA SER A 431 11.72 -17.74 15.65
C SER A 431 12.58 -18.63 14.76
N ALA A 432 12.19 -18.77 13.50
CA ALA A 432 12.97 -19.49 12.50
C ALA A 432 13.03 -18.69 11.19
N ALA A 433 14.14 -18.85 10.47
CA ALA A 433 14.34 -18.32 9.13
C ALA A 433 15.12 -19.32 8.28
N LEU A 434 14.92 -19.28 6.97
CA LEU A 434 15.61 -20.12 5.98
C LEU A 434 16.48 -19.28 5.06
N ASP A 435 17.68 -19.75 4.76
CA ASP A 435 18.48 -19.13 3.70
C ASP A 435 18.13 -19.75 2.31
N ALA A 436 18.67 -19.15 1.24
CA ALA A 436 18.43 -19.61 -0.12
C ALA A 436 18.98 -21.03 -0.43
N ARG A 437 19.77 -21.61 0.47
CA ARG A 437 20.30 -22.98 0.37
C ARG A 437 19.43 -23.99 1.11
N GLY A 438 18.41 -23.50 1.83
CA GLY A 438 17.54 -24.30 2.69
C GLY A 438 18.13 -24.57 4.07
N ASN A 439 19.20 -23.86 4.50
CA ASN A 439 19.64 -23.92 5.89
C ASN A 439 18.61 -23.27 6.78
N LEU A 440 18.22 -23.97 7.85
CA LEU A 440 17.25 -23.50 8.83
C LEU A 440 17.98 -22.91 10.04
N PHE A 441 17.67 -21.68 10.36
CA PHE A 441 18.15 -20.97 11.56
C PHE A 441 17.02 -20.88 12.57
N VAL A 442 17.31 -21.25 13.83
CA VAL A 442 16.33 -21.24 14.92
C VAL A 442 16.89 -20.47 16.12
N ALA A 443 16.15 -19.47 16.53
CA ALA A 443 16.47 -18.65 17.70
C ALA A 443 15.98 -19.33 19.00
N ASN A 444 16.86 -19.45 20.00
CA ASN A 444 16.61 -20.06 21.33
C ASN A 444 16.67 -19.00 22.43
N LEU A 445 15.56 -18.77 23.13
CA LEU A 445 15.46 -17.75 24.20
C LEU A 445 16.01 -18.19 25.57
N ASN A 446 15.90 -19.47 25.93
CA ASN A 446 16.29 -19.96 27.25
C ASN A 446 17.66 -20.67 27.28
N SER A 447 18.46 -20.54 26.25
CA SER A 447 19.86 -20.97 26.29
C SER A 447 20.70 -19.95 27.07
N THR A 448 21.72 -20.41 27.77
CA THR A 448 22.66 -19.55 28.50
C THR A 448 24.08 -19.82 28.00
N PRO A 449 24.65 -18.95 27.12
CA PRO A 449 24.05 -17.72 26.54
C PRO A 449 22.93 -18.02 25.54
N ASN A 450 22.09 -17.00 25.26
CA ASN A 450 21.09 -17.07 24.16
C ASN A 450 21.80 -17.43 22.86
N SER A 451 21.13 -18.17 21.99
CA SER A 451 21.78 -18.72 20.80
C SER A 451 20.85 -18.78 19.60
N ILE A 452 21.48 -18.85 18.43
CA ILE A 452 20.81 -19.26 17.20
C ILE A 452 21.52 -20.52 16.73
N VAL A 453 20.77 -21.54 16.37
CA VAL A 453 21.30 -22.80 15.83
C VAL A 453 20.99 -22.90 14.35
N GLU A 454 21.93 -23.45 13.59
CA GLU A 454 21.81 -23.66 12.14
C GLU A 454 21.75 -25.16 11.84
N TYR A 455 20.77 -25.56 11.00
CA TYR A 455 20.66 -26.93 10.48
C TYR A 455 20.79 -26.88 8.95
N ALA A 456 21.58 -27.81 8.39
CA ALA A 456 21.71 -27.95 6.94
C ALA A 456 20.79 -29.04 6.38
N PRO A 457 20.23 -28.87 5.17
CA PRO A 457 19.51 -29.93 4.49
C PRO A 457 20.46 -31.08 4.04
N PRO A 458 19.95 -32.32 3.90
CA PRO A 458 18.56 -32.73 4.14
C PRO A 458 18.27 -32.84 5.64
N ILE A 459 17.15 -32.25 6.06
CA ILE A 459 16.71 -32.28 7.45
C ILE A 459 16.07 -33.61 7.78
N SER A 460 16.34 -34.14 8.98
CA SER A 460 15.82 -35.44 9.46
C SER A 460 15.69 -35.40 10.98
N ASN A 461 14.97 -36.39 11.56
CA ASN A 461 14.86 -36.53 13.03
C ASN A 461 16.23 -36.72 13.73
N ALA A 462 17.25 -37.12 13.00
CA ALA A 462 18.60 -37.30 13.51
C ALA A 462 19.47 -36.06 13.40
N SER A 463 19.02 -35.02 12.67
CA SER A 463 19.80 -33.80 12.43
C SER A 463 20.18 -33.11 13.74
N ALA A 464 21.41 -32.64 13.78
CA ALA A 464 21.93 -31.80 14.84
C ALA A 464 22.41 -30.49 14.25
N PRO A 465 22.47 -29.42 15.04
CA PRO A 465 23.01 -28.16 14.53
C PRO A 465 24.41 -28.32 13.94
N ILE A 466 24.63 -27.73 12.77
CA ILE A 466 25.97 -27.62 12.16
C ILE A 466 26.74 -26.44 12.70
N ALA A 467 26.04 -25.43 13.22
CA ALA A 467 26.62 -24.27 13.89
C ALA A 467 25.71 -23.78 15.03
N THR A 468 26.34 -23.12 16.02
CA THR A 468 25.66 -22.40 17.11
C THR A 468 26.25 -21.02 17.23
N ILE A 469 25.44 -20.00 17.06
CA ILE A 469 25.80 -18.58 17.11
C ILE A 469 25.39 -18.05 18.49
N THR A 470 26.33 -17.57 19.28
CA THR A 470 26.09 -16.97 20.60
C THR A 470 26.64 -15.55 20.74
N ASN A 471 27.67 -15.22 19.93
CA ASN A 471 28.31 -13.92 19.98
C ASN A 471 27.38 -12.84 19.43
N GLY A 472 27.00 -11.87 20.25
CA GLY A 472 26.10 -10.77 19.86
C GLY A 472 24.61 -11.13 19.89
N VAL A 473 24.21 -12.28 20.48
CA VAL A 473 22.81 -12.70 20.64
C VAL A 473 22.37 -12.43 22.07
N ASN A 474 21.26 -11.66 22.24
CA ASN A 474 20.75 -11.31 23.57
C ASN A 474 19.22 -11.05 23.54
N GLU A 475 18.43 -11.98 24.10
CA GLU A 475 16.97 -11.90 24.14
C GLU A 475 16.39 -11.53 22.77
N GLN A 476 16.68 -12.37 21.78
CA GLN A 476 16.38 -12.09 20.37
C GLN A 476 14.86 -12.12 20.08
N GLY A 477 14.42 -11.19 19.24
CA GLY A 477 13.09 -11.18 18.61
C GLY A 477 13.05 -12.06 17.35
N SER A 478 12.18 -11.71 16.42
CA SER A 478 12.06 -12.42 15.13
C SER A 478 13.30 -12.21 14.26
N ILE A 479 14.04 -13.29 13.97
CA ILE A 479 15.21 -13.25 13.09
C ILE A 479 14.79 -13.21 11.62
N THR A 480 15.61 -12.62 10.77
CA THR A 480 15.37 -12.60 9.32
C THR A 480 16.65 -12.81 8.53
N ILE A 481 16.52 -13.36 7.32
CA ILE A 481 17.65 -13.56 6.39
C ILE A 481 17.37 -12.81 5.10
N MET A 482 18.35 -12.03 4.65
CA MET A 482 18.31 -11.33 3.38
C MET A 482 19.68 -11.36 2.72
N SER A 483 19.73 -11.68 1.43
CA SER A 483 20.97 -11.70 0.64
C SER A 483 22.10 -12.49 1.31
N ALA A 484 21.76 -13.63 1.94
CA ALA A 484 22.66 -14.50 2.73
C ALA A 484 23.25 -13.86 4.01
N ASN A 485 22.69 -12.77 4.52
CA ASN A 485 22.99 -12.23 5.84
C ASN A 485 21.85 -12.51 6.80
N LEU A 486 22.20 -12.98 8.00
CA LEU A 486 21.26 -13.20 9.11
C LEU A 486 21.23 -11.93 9.98
N PHE A 487 20.06 -11.37 10.19
CA PHE A 487 19.82 -10.22 11.06
C PHE A 487 19.08 -10.66 12.32
N VAL A 488 19.57 -10.21 13.46
CA VAL A 488 19.08 -10.60 14.79
C VAL A 488 18.76 -9.36 15.61
N PRO A 489 17.47 -9.12 15.93
CA PRO A 489 17.10 -8.05 16.84
C PRO A 489 17.34 -8.50 18.27
N ASN A 490 18.17 -7.80 19.03
CA ASN A 490 18.55 -8.11 20.40
C ASN A 490 17.81 -7.18 21.37
N GLN A 491 16.68 -7.63 21.93
CA GLN A 491 15.84 -6.83 22.83
C GLN A 491 16.61 -6.39 24.09
N GLY A 492 17.32 -7.32 24.73
CA GLY A 492 18.05 -7.04 25.97
C GLY A 492 19.25 -6.12 25.80
N ALA A 493 19.83 -6.07 24.59
CA ALA A 493 20.98 -5.23 24.28
C ALA A 493 20.61 -3.92 23.55
N ASN A 494 19.39 -3.76 23.09
CA ASN A 494 18.95 -2.65 22.23
C ASN A 494 19.84 -2.49 20.97
N THR A 495 20.13 -3.60 20.30
CA THR A 495 20.97 -3.64 19.09
C THR A 495 20.35 -4.57 18.05
N VAL A 496 20.79 -4.44 16.81
CA VAL A 496 20.62 -5.48 15.78
C VAL A 496 22.01 -5.97 15.41
N THR A 497 22.20 -7.29 15.29
CA THR A 497 23.44 -7.88 14.80
C THR A 497 23.22 -8.49 13.43
N GLU A 498 24.18 -8.26 12.54
CA GLU A 498 24.25 -8.82 11.20
C GLU A 498 25.37 -9.84 11.12
N TYR A 499 25.07 -11.05 10.65
CA TYR A 499 26.05 -12.12 10.41
C TYR A 499 26.08 -12.44 8.93
N ALA A 500 27.24 -12.23 8.31
CA ALA A 500 27.46 -12.66 6.93
C ALA A 500 27.75 -14.15 6.85
N ALA A 501 27.30 -14.82 5.80
CA ALA A 501 27.63 -16.22 5.55
C ALA A 501 29.18 -16.40 5.48
N PRO A 502 29.76 -17.48 6.06
CA PRO A 502 29.13 -18.69 6.62
C PRO A 502 28.71 -18.58 8.10
N TYR A 503 28.40 -17.40 8.63
CA TYR A 503 27.85 -17.09 9.97
C TYR A 503 28.79 -17.42 11.15
N THR A 504 30.04 -17.79 10.88
CA THR A 504 31.05 -18.15 11.89
C THR A 504 31.97 -16.98 12.28
N GLY A 505 31.83 -15.85 11.57
CA GLY A 505 32.62 -14.64 11.82
C GLY A 505 32.08 -13.80 12.98
N SER A 506 32.81 -12.72 13.33
CA SER A 506 32.28 -11.71 14.24
C SER A 506 31.13 -10.94 13.59
N PRO A 507 29.99 -10.73 14.28
CA PRO A 507 28.89 -9.99 13.72
C PRO A 507 29.21 -8.50 13.59
N THR A 508 28.56 -7.85 12.63
CA THR A 508 28.43 -6.39 12.60
C THR A 508 27.31 -5.98 13.52
N THR A 509 27.59 -5.09 14.47
CA THR A 509 26.56 -4.58 15.37
C THR A 509 26.03 -3.25 14.84
N ILE A 510 24.74 -3.20 14.54
CA ILE A 510 24.02 -2.00 14.13
C ILE A 510 23.48 -1.35 15.40
N VAL A 511 23.91 -0.12 15.68
CA VAL A 511 23.57 0.61 16.91
C VAL A 511 22.99 1.99 16.58
N GLY A 512 22.11 2.44 17.48
CA GLY A 512 21.49 3.77 17.43
C GLY A 512 20.03 3.72 16.96
N GLY A 513 19.17 4.37 17.72
CA GLY A 513 17.72 4.41 17.45
C GLY A 513 16.92 3.20 17.92
N GLN A 514 17.56 2.06 18.26
CA GLN A 514 16.86 0.87 18.75
C GLN A 514 16.46 1.01 20.22
N SER A 515 15.28 0.48 20.55
CA SER A 515 14.78 0.31 21.93
C SER A 515 13.86 -0.91 21.97
N GLN A 516 14.32 -1.99 22.60
CA GLN A 516 13.66 -3.30 22.59
C GLN A 516 13.24 -3.72 21.16
N PRO A 517 14.18 -3.91 20.24
CA PRO A 517 13.86 -4.31 18.86
C PRO A 517 13.28 -5.72 18.86
N ILE A 518 12.12 -5.92 18.20
CA ILE A 518 11.40 -7.21 18.22
C ILE A 518 11.18 -7.81 16.84
N ALA A 519 11.06 -7.00 15.81
CA ALA A 519 10.82 -7.46 14.45
C ALA A 519 11.65 -6.66 13.44
N LEU A 520 12.02 -7.33 12.37
CA LEU A 520 12.85 -6.79 11.29
C LEU A 520 12.18 -7.00 9.94
N ALA A 521 12.45 -6.11 9.00
CA ALA A 521 12.19 -6.31 7.58
C ALA A 521 13.34 -5.69 6.78
N VAL A 522 13.67 -6.28 5.63
CA VAL A 522 14.70 -5.73 4.73
C VAL A 522 14.10 -5.60 3.33
N ASP A 523 14.15 -4.40 2.75
CA ASP A 523 13.60 -4.15 1.42
C ASP A 523 14.54 -4.62 0.29
N THR A 524 14.07 -4.57 -0.95
CA THR A 524 14.84 -5.01 -2.12
C THR A 524 16.06 -4.12 -2.42
N ALA A 525 16.12 -2.92 -1.83
CA ALA A 525 17.29 -2.03 -1.90
C ALA A 525 18.32 -2.34 -0.79
N GLY A 526 17.96 -3.23 0.15
CA GLY A 526 18.77 -3.59 1.30
C GLY A 526 18.56 -2.68 2.52
N ASN A 527 17.59 -1.76 2.52
CA ASN A 527 17.30 -0.97 3.72
C ASN A 527 16.71 -1.85 4.81
N LEU A 528 17.22 -1.72 6.03
CA LEU A 528 16.77 -2.47 7.20
C LEU A 528 15.77 -1.64 8.01
N TYR A 529 14.61 -2.21 8.28
CA TYR A 529 13.58 -1.65 9.15
C TYR A 529 13.54 -2.43 10.46
N VAL A 530 13.53 -1.72 11.58
CA VAL A 530 13.56 -2.27 12.92
C VAL A 530 12.36 -1.78 13.73
N ALA A 531 11.46 -2.67 14.12
CA ALA A 531 10.36 -2.35 15.02
C ALA A 531 10.88 -2.23 16.46
N ASN A 532 10.78 -1.06 17.04
CA ASN A 532 11.23 -0.76 18.41
C ASN A 532 10.03 -0.69 19.35
N TYR A 533 9.75 -1.79 20.02
CA TYR A 533 8.64 -1.89 20.96
C TYR A 533 8.78 -0.92 22.14
N GLY A 534 10.01 -0.73 22.65
CA GLY A 534 10.28 0.03 23.86
C GLY A 534 10.05 1.54 23.75
N ASN A 535 10.07 2.11 22.52
CA ASN A 535 9.89 3.55 22.33
C ASN A 535 8.87 3.92 21.24
N ASN A 536 8.08 2.94 20.77
CA ASN A 536 7.03 3.16 19.77
C ASN A 536 7.55 3.78 18.46
N THR A 537 8.63 3.24 17.92
CA THR A 537 9.21 3.69 16.65
C THR A 537 9.52 2.53 15.72
N VAL A 538 9.70 2.83 14.45
CA VAL A 538 10.46 2.01 13.51
C VAL A 538 11.68 2.79 13.08
N THR A 539 12.85 2.16 13.09
CA THR A 539 14.10 2.77 12.60
C THR A 539 14.43 2.19 11.24
N GLU A 540 14.71 3.02 10.26
CA GLU A 540 15.13 2.65 8.92
C GLU A 540 16.62 2.96 8.76
N TYR A 541 17.42 1.97 8.35
CA TYR A 541 18.84 2.08 8.06
C TYR A 541 19.08 1.81 6.60
N ALA A 542 19.70 2.76 5.91
CA ALA A 542 20.19 2.54 4.54
C ALA A 542 21.52 1.78 4.56
N VAL A 543 21.73 0.94 3.54
CA VAL A 543 23.04 0.28 3.31
C VAL A 543 24.13 1.35 3.15
N PRO A 544 25.31 1.21 3.80
CA PRO A 544 25.86 0.06 4.55
C PRO A 544 25.61 0.11 6.08
N TYR A 545 24.51 0.62 6.56
CA TYR A 545 24.11 0.71 7.98
C TYR A 545 25.08 1.54 8.83
N ALA A 546 25.59 2.63 8.26
CA ALA A 546 26.58 3.48 8.92
C ALA A 546 26.08 4.06 10.25
N PRO A 547 26.90 4.07 11.32
CA PRO A 547 26.53 4.67 12.59
C PRO A 547 26.11 6.13 12.44
N GLY A 548 24.96 6.50 13.05
CA GLY A 548 24.43 7.86 12.99
C GLY A 548 23.63 8.19 11.72
N SER A 549 23.45 7.23 10.82
CA SER A 549 22.71 7.42 9.56
C SER A 549 21.47 6.54 9.56
N TRP A 550 20.40 6.98 10.21
CA TRP A 550 19.10 6.32 10.19
C TRP A 550 17.95 7.32 10.18
N THR A 551 16.81 6.87 9.71
CA THR A 551 15.54 7.61 9.76
C THR A 551 14.64 6.97 10.82
N THR A 552 13.93 7.80 11.59
CA THR A 552 12.98 7.33 12.60
C THR A 552 11.55 7.59 12.14
N ILE A 553 10.76 6.54 12.11
CA ILE A 553 9.32 6.57 11.87
C ILE A 553 8.63 6.46 13.24
N SER A 554 7.90 7.50 13.64
CA SER A 554 7.20 7.56 14.92
C SER A 554 5.71 7.92 14.78
N SER A 555 5.35 8.59 13.70
CA SER A 555 3.95 9.01 13.46
C SER A 555 3.05 7.80 13.21
N GLY A 556 2.11 7.51 14.12
CA GLY A 556 1.18 6.39 14.01
C GLY A 556 1.72 5.04 14.50
N VAL A 557 2.95 4.96 15.01
CA VAL A 557 3.52 3.74 15.60
C VAL A 557 3.18 3.67 17.09
N ASN A 558 2.63 2.52 17.54
CA ASN A 558 2.30 2.29 18.95
C ASN A 558 2.39 0.81 19.31
N ALA A 559 3.34 0.43 20.15
CA ALA A 559 3.69 -0.95 20.48
C ALA A 559 3.79 -1.84 19.22
N PRO A 560 4.76 -1.55 18.32
CA PRO A 560 4.89 -2.29 17.08
C PRO A 560 5.29 -3.75 17.37
N GLN A 561 4.54 -4.73 16.81
CA GLN A 561 4.76 -6.17 17.02
C GLN A 561 5.39 -6.85 15.80
N ALA A 562 4.97 -6.45 14.61
CA ALA A 562 5.43 -7.06 13.37
C ALA A 562 5.62 -6.01 12.27
N LEU A 563 6.50 -6.34 11.35
CA LEU A 563 6.76 -5.61 10.12
C LEU A 563 6.54 -6.54 8.92
N ALA A 564 6.01 -6.01 7.83
CA ALA A 564 5.98 -6.68 6.54
C ALA A 564 6.24 -5.67 5.42
N LEU A 565 6.91 -6.12 4.37
CA LEU A 565 7.13 -5.35 3.15
C LEU A 565 6.29 -5.90 2.01
N SER A 566 5.55 -5.03 1.34
CA SER A 566 4.82 -5.42 0.14
C SER A 566 5.79 -5.86 -0.97
N PRO A 567 5.37 -6.71 -1.92
CA PRO A 567 6.07 -6.79 -3.19
C PRO A 567 6.15 -5.41 -3.84
N ALA A 568 7.27 -5.11 -4.50
CA ALA A 568 7.38 -3.88 -5.28
C ALA A 568 6.58 -3.96 -6.60
N THR A 569 6.34 -5.18 -7.10
CA THR A 569 5.70 -5.46 -8.39
C THR A 569 4.87 -6.74 -8.30
N ASN A 570 3.90 -6.91 -9.19
CA ASN A 570 3.09 -8.13 -9.26
C ASN A 570 3.93 -9.31 -9.77
N GLY A 571 3.88 -10.43 -9.06
CA GLY A 571 4.55 -11.67 -9.47
C GLY A 571 6.08 -11.65 -9.33
N GLY A 572 6.63 -10.67 -8.61
CA GLY A 572 8.00 -10.75 -8.11
C GLY A 572 8.15 -11.94 -7.16
N PRO A 573 9.35 -12.55 -7.04
CA PRO A 573 9.55 -13.50 -5.98
C PRO A 573 9.23 -12.78 -4.68
N THR A 574 8.21 -13.26 -3.96
CA THR A 574 8.11 -12.98 -2.54
C THR A 574 9.44 -13.43 -1.98
N LEU A 575 10.30 -12.48 -1.65
CA LEU A 575 11.43 -12.79 -0.78
C LEU A 575 10.74 -13.24 0.50
N LEU A 576 10.71 -14.57 0.67
CA LEU A 576 10.24 -15.18 1.90
C LEU A 576 11.00 -14.50 3.03
N PRO A 577 10.28 -14.07 4.09
CA PRO A 577 10.89 -13.40 5.23
C PRO A 577 11.98 -14.24 5.85
#